data_14713469cb6efa50b658105036fb37c1
#
_entry.id   14713469cb6efa50b658105036fb37c1
#
_cell.length_a   1.000
_cell.length_b   1.000
_cell.length_c   1.000
_cell.angle_alpha   90.00
_cell.angle_beta   90.00
_cell.angle_gamma   90.00
#
_symmetry.space_group_name_H-M   'P 1'
#
loop_
_entity.id
_entity.type
_entity.pdbx_description
1 polymer ?
#
loop_
_entity_poly.entity_id
_entity_poly.type
_entity_poly.pdbx_seq_one_letter_code
_entity_poly.pdbx_strand_id
1 'polypeptide(L)'
;AQSKKDKEQIQKARTDLDQHLDQARSLLQLALRLSDEDTPVSDLNLARYYLSYMHLLSRNNYEAAILGEFLANNYGDENPVQAQDGSYMAMAAYVQAFNDNEKARRRDEQEIDVAQMEKIATFLVEKWPGSDRAMDARLQLGAVYGQLKQHDKSAEWYSQVPDTASQFTNAQIRAGQAYWAAYIDGASKKPGEQPPQADLDGW
;
A
#
# COMPACT_ATOMS: atom_id res chain seq x y z
N ALA A 1 -31.29 0.02 26.41
CA ALA A 1 -30.46 -0.91 27.22
C ALA A 1 -29.59 -1.80 26.34
N GLN A 2 -30.14 -2.45 25.28
CA GLN A 2 -29.42 -3.35 24.38
C GLN A 2 -28.23 -2.65 23.71
N SER A 3 -28.46 -1.50 23.06
CA SER A 3 -27.42 -0.71 22.37
C SER A 3 -26.23 -0.28 23.26
N LYS A 4 -26.45 -0.10 24.58
CA LYS A 4 -25.37 0.23 25.51
C LYS A 4 -24.52 -1.00 25.83
N LYS A 5 -25.16 -2.15 26.03
CA LYS A 5 -24.49 -3.44 26.26
C LYS A 5 -23.64 -3.86 25.05
N ASP A 6 -24.17 -3.67 23.85
CA ASP A 6 -23.45 -3.98 22.61
C ASP A 6 -22.20 -3.09 22.46
N LYS A 7 -22.29 -1.79 22.78
CA LYS A 7 -21.14 -0.88 22.77
C LYS A 7 -20.08 -1.26 23.79
N GLU A 8 -20.48 -1.64 25.00
CA GLU A 8 -19.55 -2.09 26.05
C GLU A 8 -18.83 -3.40 25.64
N GLN A 9 -19.56 -4.34 25.04
CA GLN A 9 -18.95 -5.57 24.51
C GLN A 9 -17.96 -5.31 23.37
N ILE A 10 -18.31 -4.43 22.42
CA ILE A 10 -17.40 -4.03 21.33
C ILE A 10 -16.15 -3.36 21.90
N GLN A 11 -16.31 -2.45 22.87
CA GLN A 11 -15.16 -1.77 23.47
C GLN A 11 -14.25 -2.75 24.23
N LYS A 12 -14.82 -3.70 24.96
CA LYS A 12 -14.05 -4.75 25.62
C LYS A 12 -13.29 -5.60 24.61
N ALA A 13 -13.96 -6.07 23.56
CA ALA A 13 -13.32 -6.87 22.52
C ALA A 13 -12.16 -6.12 21.84
N ARG A 14 -12.27 -4.80 21.63
CA ARG A 14 -11.18 -3.97 21.10
C ARG A 14 -10.00 -3.92 22.06
N THR A 15 -10.27 -3.66 23.34
CA THR A 15 -9.22 -3.62 24.37
C THR A 15 -8.49 -4.96 24.48
N ASP A 16 -9.24 -6.08 24.47
CA ASP A 16 -8.67 -7.42 24.53
C ASP A 16 -7.80 -7.70 23.26
N LEU A 17 -8.27 -7.27 22.08
CA LEU A 17 -7.50 -7.37 20.84
C LEU A 17 -6.20 -6.57 20.91
N ASP A 18 -6.24 -5.32 21.33
CA ASP A 18 -5.06 -4.46 21.46
C ASP A 18 -4.03 -5.07 22.42
N GLN A 19 -4.48 -5.64 23.54
CA GLN A 19 -3.59 -6.34 24.48
C GLN A 19 -2.91 -7.57 23.85
N HIS A 20 -3.67 -8.38 23.10
CA HIS A 20 -3.10 -9.55 22.42
C HIS A 20 -2.10 -9.14 21.32
N LEU A 21 -2.40 -8.07 20.58
CA LEU A 21 -1.46 -7.54 19.57
C LEU A 21 -0.17 -7.05 20.22
N ASP A 22 -0.25 -6.35 21.36
CA ASP A 22 0.92 -5.89 22.10
C ASP A 22 1.75 -7.04 22.66
N GLN A 23 1.11 -8.08 23.19
CA GLN A 23 1.78 -9.30 23.65
C GLN A 23 2.49 -10.04 22.51
N ALA A 24 1.79 -10.26 21.39
CA ALA A 24 2.36 -10.91 20.23
C ALA A 24 3.57 -10.14 19.70
N ARG A 25 3.45 -8.82 19.56
CA ARG A 25 4.54 -7.94 19.13
C ARG A 25 5.76 -8.03 20.05
N SER A 26 5.52 -7.99 21.37
CA SER A 26 6.59 -8.10 22.37
C SER A 26 7.33 -9.43 22.30
N LEU A 27 6.61 -10.53 22.09
CA LEU A 27 7.21 -11.87 21.96
C LEU A 27 8.02 -12.00 20.67
N LEU A 28 7.52 -11.49 19.54
CA LEU A 28 8.25 -11.50 18.26
C LEU A 28 9.53 -10.66 18.34
N GLN A 29 9.45 -9.47 18.96
CA GLN A 29 10.61 -8.62 19.20
C GLN A 29 11.64 -9.31 20.13
N LEU A 30 11.17 -10.02 21.15
CA LEU A 30 12.04 -10.78 22.03
C LEU A 30 12.71 -11.91 21.28
N ALA A 31 12.00 -12.67 20.46
CA ALA A 31 12.55 -13.74 19.64
C ALA A 31 13.66 -13.21 18.72
N LEU A 32 13.44 -12.08 18.04
CA LEU A 32 14.45 -11.45 17.18
C LEU A 32 15.68 -10.96 17.96
N ARG A 33 15.51 -10.50 19.20
CA ARG A 33 16.64 -10.06 20.05
C ARG A 33 17.46 -11.21 20.63
N LEU A 34 16.83 -12.35 20.86
CA LEU A 34 17.49 -13.53 21.42
C LEU A 34 18.05 -14.46 20.35
N SER A 35 17.82 -14.14 19.06
CA SER A 35 18.38 -14.90 17.96
C SER A 35 19.91 -14.77 17.91
N ASP A 36 20.57 -15.82 17.47
CA ASP A 36 22.01 -15.95 17.32
C ASP A 36 22.36 -16.45 15.91
N GLU A 37 23.64 -16.77 15.69
CA GLU A 37 24.14 -17.25 14.40
C GLU A 37 23.57 -18.62 13.99
N ASP A 38 23.12 -19.42 14.95
CA ASP A 38 22.52 -20.74 14.72
C ASP A 38 21.02 -20.65 14.42
N THR A 39 20.40 -19.49 14.61
CA THR A 39 18.97 -19.29 14.37
C THR A 39 18.68 -19.28 12.86
N PRO A 40 17.81 -20.19 12.35
CA PRO A 40 17.48 -20.23 10.93
C PRO A 40 16.95 -18.89 10.40
N VAL A 41 17.49 -18.44 9.27
CA VAL A 41 17.06 -17.18 8.62
C VAL A 41 15.57 -17.22 8.28
N SER A 42 15.03 -18.40 7.91
CA SER A 42 13.59 -18.59 7.68
C SER A 42 12.74 -18.23 8.90
N ASP A 43 13.18 -18.60 10.11
CA ASP A 43 12.44 -18.32 11.34
C ASP A 43 12.50 -16.84 11.69
N LEU A 44 13.66 -16.20 11.47
CA LEU A 44 13.82 -14.76 11.63
C LEU A 44 12.92 -13.98 10.66
N ASN A 45 12.82 -14.42 9.43
CA ASN A 45 11.97 -13.79 8.43
C ASN A 45 10.49 -14.00 8.72
N LEU A 46 10.12 -15.16 9.21
CA LEU A 46 8.77 -15.43 9.68
C LEU A 46 8.40 -14.51 10.86
N ALA A 47 9.31 -14.35 11.82
CA ALA A 47 9.11 -13.44 12.94
C ALA A 47 8.97 -11.97 12.48
N ARG A 48 9.81 -11.51 11.53
CA ARG A 48 9.72 -10.16 10.93
C ARG A 48 8.41 -9.98 10.16
N TYR A 49 7.98 -11.00 9.42
CA TYR A 49 6.71 -10.97 8.69
C TYR A 49 5.53 -10.77 9.64
N TYR A 50 5.42 -11.59 10.67
CA TYR A 50 4.35 -11.42 11.66
C TYR A 50 4.46 -10.11 12.44
N LEU A 51 5.67 -9.66 12.74
CA LEU A 51 5.88 -8.38 13.42
C LEU A 51 5.40 -7.21 12.54
N SER A 52 5.71 -7.22 11.24
CA SER A 52 5.19 -6.24 10.28
C SER A 52 3.66 -6.25 10.27
N TYR A 53 3.05 -7.44 10.23
CA TYR A 53 1.59 -7.59 10.24
C TYR A 53 0.96 -7.06 11.54
N MET A 54 1.58 -7.35 12.71
CA MET A 54 1.11 -6.82 14.01
C MET A 54 1.21 -5.29 14.06
N HIS A 55 2.28 -4.72 13.53
CA HIS A 55 2.41 -3.26 13.40
C HIS A 55 1.33 -2.66 12.50
N LEU A 56 1.05 -3.30 11.34
CA LEU A 56 0.00 -2.85 10.43
C LEU A 56 -1.39 -2.85 11.11
N LEU A 57 -1.73 -3.92 11.82
CA LEU A 57 -3.00 -4.00 12.56
C LEU A 57 -3.10 -2.98 13.69
N SER A 58 -1.98 -2.65 14.34
CA SER A 58 -1.89 -1.64 15.39
C SER A 58 -1.77 -0.20 14.86
N ARG A 59 -1.80 0.00 13.54
CA ARG A 59 -1.61 1.29 12.87
C ARG A 59 -0.25 1.95 13.12
N ASN A 60 0.75 1.17 13.48
CA ASN A 60 2.15 1.59 13.49
C ASN A 60 2.69 1.46 12.07
N ASN A 61 2.23 2.37 11.21
CA ASN A 61 2.35 2.21 9.76
C ASN A 61 3.80 2.20 9.28
N TYR A 62 4.65 3.10 9.79
CA TYR A 62 6.04 3.18 9.34
C TYR A 62 6.88 1.99 9.80
N GLU A 63 6.66 1.48 11.01
CA GLU A 63 7.30 0.25 11.49
C GLU A 63 6.89 -0.97 10.65
N ALA A 64 5.61 -1.06 10.30
CA ALA A 64 5.11 -2.10 9.41
C ALA A 64 5.76 -2.02 8.02
N ALA A 65 5.84 -0.82 7.46
CA ALA A 65 6.42 -0.58 6.15
C ALA A 65 7.92 -0.94 6.11
N ILE A 66 8.71 -0.49 7.10
CA ILE A 66 10.16 -0.78 7.17
C ILE A 66 10.43 -2.28 7.22
N LEU A 67 9.67 -3.03 8.02
CA LEU A 67 9.82 -4.49 8.10
C LEU A 67 9.41 -5.19 6.81
N GLY A 68 8.34 -4.73 6.18
CA GLY A 68 7.88 -5.24 4.89
C GLY A 68 8.88 -4.99 3.77
N GLU A 69 9.44 -3.78 3.68
CA GLU A 69 10.50 -3.44 2.74
C GLU A 69 11.78 -4.25 2.99
N PHE A 70 12.13 -4.46 4.25
CA PHE A 70 13.29 -5.28 4.60
C PHE A 70 13.16 -6.71 4.05
N LEU A 71 11.98 -7.33 4.23
CA LEU A 71 11.70 -8.67 3.70
C LEU A 71 11.76 -8.69 2.17
N ALA A 72 11.17 -7.70 1.51
CA ALA A 72 11.16 -7.57 0.06
C ALA A 72 12.56 -7.47 -0.55
N ASN A 73 13.38 -6.59 0.03
CA ASN A 73 14.68 -6.25 -0.53
C ASN A 73 15.78 -7.28 -0.24
N ASN A 74 15.68 -7.99 0.89
CA ASN A 74 16.77 -8.87 1.32
C ASN A 74 16.52 -10.36 1.02
N TYR A 75 15.26 -10.78 0.82
CA TYR A 75 14.91 -12.19 0.68
C TYR A 75 14.08 -12.52 -0.56
N GLY A 76 14.01 -11.59 -1.51
CA GLY A 76 13.20 -11.73 -2.70
C GLY A 76 13.58 -12.89 -3.61
N ASP A 77 14.83 -13.30 -3.61
CA ASP A 77 15.32 -14.40 -4.45
C ASP A 77 15.18 -15.77 -3.73
N GLU A 78 15.35 -15.78 -2.41
CA GLU A 78 15.26 -17.01 -1.59
C GLU A 78 13.82 -17.42 -1.29
N ASN A 79 12.96 -16.44 -1.04
CA ASN A 79 11.54 -16.66 -0.75
C ASN A 79 10.64 -15.60 -1.45
N PRO A 80 10.39 -15.78 -2.75
CA PRO A 80 9.61 -14.80 -3.54
C PRO A 80 8.21 -14.52 -2.99
N VAL A 81 7.53 -15.52 -2.42
CA VAL A 81 6.18 -15.37 -1.87
C VAL A 81 6.22 -14.45 -0.66
N GLN A 82 7.13 -14.69 0.27
CA GLN A 82 7.26 -13.90 1.49
C GLN A 82 7.73 -12.47 1.20
N ALA A 83 8.58 -12.29 0.19
CA ALA A 83 9.02 -10.97 -0.26
C ALA A 83 7.88 -10.18 -0.92
N GLN A 84 7.05 -10.83 -1.74
CA GLN A 84 5.85 -10.21 -2.32
C GLN A 84 4.85 -9.79 -1.23
N ASP A 85 4.60 -10.66 -0.25
CA ASP A 85 3.73 -10.35 0.88
C ASP A 85 4.29 -9.23 1.77
N GLY A 86 5.61 -9.19 1.97
CA GLY A 86 6.30 -8.09 2.66
C GLY A 86 6.12 -6.76 1.92
N SER A 87 6.33 -6.77 0.61
CA SER A 87 6.09 -5.59 -0.24
C SER A 87 4.63 -5.12 -0.16
N TYR A 88 3.69 -6.05 -0.18
CA TYR A 88 2.27 -5.73 -0.06
C TYR A 88 1.94 -5.13 1.31
N MET A 89 2.50 -5.66 2.40
CA MET A 89 2.33 -5.08 3.73
C MET A 89 2.90 -3.67 3.84
N ALA A 90 4.08 -3.44 3.26
CA ALA A 90 4.66 -2.10 3.20
C ALA A 90 3.77 -1.13 2.42
N MET A 91 3.27 -1.56 1.26
CA MET A 91 2.32 -0.78 0.46
C MET A 91 1.04 -0.44 1.25
N ALA A 92 0.42 -1.45 1.90
CA ALA A 92 -0.78 -1.25 2.71
C ALA A 92 -0.53 -0.30 3.89
N ALA A 93 0.65 -0.36 4.49
CA ALA A 93 1.04 0.51 5.59
C ALA A 93 1.19 1.97 5.14
N TYR A 94 1.83 2.22 4.00
CA TYR A 94 1.92 3.57 3.44
C TYR A 94 0.56 4.11 2.97
N VAL A 95 -0.33 3.27 2.44
CA VAL A 95 -1.72 3.66 2.14
C VAL A 95 -2.46 4.09 3.41
N GLN A 96 -2.28 3.37 4.53
CA GLN A 96 -2.88 3.78 5.79
C GLN A 96 -2.27 5.10 6.31
N ALA A 97 -0.94 5.26 6.24
CA ALA A 97 -0.24 6.49 6.62
C ALA A 97 -0.74 7.68 5.79
N PHE A 98 -0.79 7.53 4.46
CA PHE A 98 -1.33 8.52 3.54
C PHE A 98 -2.74 8.99 3.93
N ASN A 99 -3.65 8.04 4.20
CA ASN A 99 -5.01 8.37 4.61
C ASN A 99 -5.08 9.07 5.97
N ASP A 100 -4.21 8.71 6.91
CA ASP A 100 -4.13 9.35 8.22
C ASP A 100 -3.52 10.76 8.12
N ASN A 101 -2.51 10.93 7.25
CA ASN A 101 -1.88 12.22 6.95
C ASN A 101 -2.84 13.16 6.21
N GLU A 102 -3.69 12.62 5.30
CA GLU A 102 -4.75 13.38 4.64
C GLU A 102 -5.74 13.97 5.66
N LYS A 103 -6.24 13.14 6.58
CA LYS A 103 -7.16 13.58 7.64
C LYS A 103 -6.52 14.62 8.55
N ALA A 104 -5.22 14.47 8.83
CA ALA A 104 -4.43 15.39 9.63
C ALA A 104 -3.95 16.63 8.85
N ARG A 105 -4.19 16.70 7.54
CA ARG A 105 -3.75 17.76 6.61
C ARG A 105 -2.23 17.95 6.56
N ARG A 106 -1.48 16.85 6.70
CA ARG A 106 -0.02 16.81 6.63
C ARG A 106 0.43 16.47 5.21
N ARG A 107 0.53 17.49 4.36
CA ARG A 107 0.80 17.31 2.92
C ARG A 107 2.19 16.78 2.62
N ASP A 108 3.20 17.26 3.33
CA ASP A 108 4.59 16.85 3.10
C ASP A 108 4.77 15.37 3.40
N GLU A 109 4.13 14.87 4.47
CA GLU A 109 4.14 13.45 4.82
C GLU A 109 3.36 12.61 3.79
N GLN A 110 2.25 13.13 3.26
CA GLN A 110 1.51 12.45 2.18
C GLN A 110 2.36 12.29 0.92
N GLU A 111 3.13 13.31 0.54
CA GLU A 111 4.03 13.24 -0.62
C GLU A 111 5.10 12.17 -0.42
N ILE A 112 5.65 12.05 0.79
CA ILE A 112 6.61 11.00 1.15
C ILE A 112 5.94 9.62 1.05
N ASP A 113 4.74 9.45 1.62
CA ASP A 113 4.01 8.18 1.59
C ASP A 113 3.74 7.73 0.14
N VAL A 114 3.32 8.64 -0.73
CA VAL A 114 3.09 8.36 -2.16
C VAL A 114 4.38 7.95 -2.86
N ALA A 115 5.48 8.64 -2.61
CA ALA A 115 6.77 8.30 -3.20
C ALA A 115 7.26 6.90 -2.78
N GLN A 116 7.04 6.51 -1.52
CA GLN A 116 7.37 5.16 -1.06
C GLN A 116 6.44 4.11 -1.66
N MET A 117 5.13 4.39 -1.76
CA MET A 117 4.19 3.50 -2.46
C MET A 117 4.60 3.27 -3.91
N GLU A 118 4.97 4.34 -4.64
CA GLU A 118 5.41 4.25 -6.04
C GLU A 118 6.67 3.38 -6.17
N LYS A 119 7.65 3.56 -5.28
CA LYS A 119 8.87 2.76 -5.25
C LYS A 119 8.58 1.27 -5.05
N ILE A 120 7.72 0.93 -4.09
CA ILE A 120 7.37 -0.47 -3.80
C ILE A 120 6.58 -1.08 -4.94
N ALA A 121 5.62 -0.35 -5.50
CA ALA A 121 4.81 -0.84 -6.62
C ALA A 121 5.68 -1.08 -7.86
N THR A 122 6.58 -0.16 -8.17
CA THR A 122 7.55 -0.34 -9.26
C THR A 122 8.41 -1.59 -9.04
N PHE A 123 8.93 -1.78 -7.84
CA PHE A 123 9.69 -2.98 -7.49
C PHE A 123 8.89 -4.27 -7.69
N LEU A 124 7.62 -4.31 -7.24
CA LEU A 124 6.73 -5.46 -7.42
C LEU A 124 6.45 -5.75 -8.89
N VAL A 125 6.18 -4.70 -9.66
CA VAL A 125 5.84 -4.79 -11.09
C VAL A 125 7.04 -5.24 -11.92
N GLU A 126 8.24 -4.76 -11.61
CA GLU A 126 9.47 -5.13 -12.31
C GLU A 126 9.92 -6.56 -11.97
N LYS A 127 9.87 -6.93 -10.69
CA LYS A 127 10.40 -8.23 -10.25
C LYS A 127 9.39 -9.37 -10.44
N TRP A 128 8.10 -9.12 -10.25
CA TRP A 128 7.04 -10.14 -10.36
C TRP A 128 5.80 -9.62 -11.11
N PRO A 129 5.92 -9.24 -12.39
CA PRO A 129 4.90 -8.51 -13.13
C PRO A 129 3.53 -9.20 -13.19
N GLY A 130 3.51 -10.54 -13.14
CA GLY A 130 2.30 -11.36 -13.20
C GLY A 130 1.75 -11.78 -11.84
N SER A 131 2.33 -11.32 -10.72
CA SER A 131 1.84 -11.69 -9.39
C SER A 131 0.58 -10.93 -8.99
N ASP A 132 -0.25 -11.53 -8.14
CA ASP A 132 -1.42 -10.87 -7.58
C ASP A 132 -1.03 -9.58 -6.82
N ARG A 133 0.12 -9.58 -6.16
CA ARG A 133 0.63 -8.41 -5.43
C ARG A 133 1.03 -7.25 -6.34
N ALA A 134 1.58 -7.54 -7.51
CA ALA A 134 1.85 -6.51 -8.52
C ALA A 134 0.55 -5.95 -9.12
N MET A 135 -0.49 -6.79 -9.27
CA MET A 135 -1.83 -6.31 -9.65
C MET A 135 -2.41 -5.38 -8.59
N ASP A 136 -2.42 -5.82 -7.34
CA ASP A 136 -2.91 -5.02 -6.21
C ASP A 136 -2.18 -3.66 -6.13
N ALA A 137 -0.86 -3.65 -6.33
CA ALA A 137 -0.07 -2.43 -6.31
C ALA A 137 -0.47 -1.44 -7.42
N ARG A 138 -0.68 -1.93 -8.66
CA ARG A 138 -1.17 -1.09 -9.77
C ARG A 138 -2.53 -0.45 -9.44
N LEU A 139 -3.46 -1.26 -8.94
CA LEU A 139 -4.80 -0.79 -8.60
C LEU A 139 -4.78 0.23 -7.44
N GLN A 140 -3.96 -0.01 -6.44
CA GLN A 140 -3.82 0.89 -5.28
C GLN A 140 -3.21 2.23 -5.68
N LEU A 141 -2.12 2.24 -6.47
CA LEU A 141 -1.52 3.49 -6.94
C LEU A 141 -2.44 4.25 -7.88
N GLY A 142 -3.12 3.56 -8.79
CA GLY A 142 -4.14 4.19 -9.63
C GLY A 142 -5.20 4.91 -8.78
N ALA A 143 -5.65 4.28 -7.69
CA ALA A 143 -6.62 4.88 -6.78
C ALA A 143 -6.05 6.08 -6.00
N VAL A 144 -4.84 5.98 -5.47
CA VAL A 144 -4.16 7.05 -4.73
C VAL A 144 -3.93 8.28 -5.62
N TYR A 145 -3.43 8.08 -6.84
CA TYR A 145 -3.26 9.18 -7.79
C TYR A 145 -4.60 9.83 -8.22
N GLY A 146 -5.67 9.02 -8.32
CA GLY A 146 -7.03 9.52 -8.52
C GLY A 146 -7.50 10.42 -7.38
N GLN A 147 -7.26 10.05 -6.11
CA GLN A 147 -7.57 10.87 -4.94
C GLN A 147 -6.78 12.19 -4.95
N LEU A 148 -5.53 12.16 -5.38
CA LEU A 148 -4.68 13.33 -5.52
C LEU A 148 -5.00 14.20 -6.74
N LYS A 149 -5.99 13.81 -7.57
CA LYS A 149 -6.32 14.44 -8.86
C LYS A 149 -5.16 14.48 -9.85
N GLN A 150 -4.19 13.56 -9.70
CA GLN A 150 -3.15 13.34 -10.67
C GLN A 150 -3.64 12.29 -11.69
N HIS A 151 -4.59 12.74 -12.51
CA HIS A 151 -5.39 11.86 -13.36
C HIS A 151 -4.57 11.09 -14.38
N ASP A 152 -3.52 11.71 -14.94
CA ASP A 152 -2.61 11.05 -15.89
C ASP A 152 -1.92 9.85 -15.26
N LYS A 153 -1.30 10.03 -14.09
CA LYS A 153 -0.65 8.94 -13.35
C LYS A 153 -1.64 7.87 -12.91
N SER A 154 -2.86 8.28 -12.51
CA SER A 154 -3.93 7.34 -12.18
C SER A 154 -4.25 6.44 -13.38
N ALA A 155 -4.42 7.03 -14.56
CA ALA A 155 -4.70 6.29 -15.79
C ALA A 155 -3.54 5.36 -16.19
N GLU A 156 -2.30 5.86 -16.12
CA GLU A 156 -1.09 5.08 -16.41
C GLU A 156 -0.99 3.82 -15.55
N TRP A 157 -1.22 3.93 -14.23
CA TRP A 157 -1.17 2.78 -13.34
C TRP A 157 -2.30 1.78 -13.60
N TYR A 158 -3.52 2.24 -13.83
CA TYR A 158 -4.63 1.34 -14.17
C TYR A 158 -4.45 0.65 -15.52
N SER A 159 -3.91 1.33 -16.54
CA SER A 159 -3.69 0.77 -17.88
C SER A 159 -2.64 -0.33 -17.92
N GLN A 160 -1.73 -0.38 -16.93
CA GLN A 160 -0.71 -1.43 -16.81
C GLN A 160 -1.26 -2.77 -16.29
N VAL A 161 -2.53 -2.84 -15.88
CA VAL A 161 -3.13 -4.12 -15.47
C VAL A 161 -3.27 -5.02 -16.68
N PRO A 162 -2.65 -6.23 -16.70
CA PRO A 162 -2.66 -7.11 -17.84
C PRO A 162 -4.05 -7.69 -18.12
N ASP A 163 -4.29 -8.02 -19.39
CA ASP A 163 -5.57 -8.57 -19.89
C ASP A 163 -5.91 -9.95 -19.31
N THR A 164 -4.92 -10.67 -18.81
CA THR A 164 -5.07 -11.95 -18.12
C THR A 164 -5.59 -11.81 -16.68
N ALA A 165 -5.57 -10.60 -16.10
CA ALA A 165 -6.04 -10.37 -14.75
C ALA A 165 -7.57 -10.32 -14.66
N SER A 166 -8.14 -10.90 -13.61
CA SER A 166 -9.59 -10.84 -13.35
C SER A 166 -10.11 -9.39 -13.17
N GLN A 167 -9.26 -8.49 -12.73
CA GLN A 167 -9.55 -7.06 -12.53
C GLN A 167 -9.38 -6.21 -13.79
N PHE A 168 -8.91 -6.79 -14.92
CA PHE A 168 -8.57 -6.05 -16.14
C PHE A 168 -9.69 -5.10 -16.61
N THR A 169 -10.91 -5.63 -16.80
CA THR A 169 -12.04 -4.82 -17.29
C THR A 169 -12.31 -3.63 -16.37
N ASN A 170 -12.29 -3.83 -15.05
CA ASN A 170 -12.50 -2.74 -14.09
C ASN A 170 -11.36 -1.73 -14.14
N ALA A 171 -10.12 -2.19 -14.24
CA ALA A 171 -8.94 -1.32 -14.35
C ALA A 171 -9.00 -0.47 -15.64
N GLN A 172 -9.37 -1.05 -16.79
CA GLN A 172 -9.49 -0.30 -18.04
C GLN A 172 -10.62 0.75 -17.99
N ILE A 173 -11.75 0.43 -17.34
CA ILE A 173 -12.82 1.43 -17.10
C ILE A 173 -12.28 2.60 -16.26
N ARG A 174 -11.54 2.30 -15.18
CA ARG A 174 -10.94 3.32 -14.32
C ARG A 174 -9.88 4.14 -15.04
N ALA A 175 -9.05 3.51 -15.88
CA ALA A 175 -8.10 4.21 -16.74
C ALA A 175 -8.80 5.19 -17.67
N GLY A 176 -9.84 4.75 -18.36
CA GLY A 176 -10.65 5.62 -19.23
C GLY A 176 -11.31 6.77 -18.48
N GLN A 177 -11.84 6.53 -17.28
CA GLN A 177 -12.39 7.58 -16.43
C GLN A 177 -11.32 8.58 -15.99
N ALA A 178 -10.13 8.13 -15.68
CA ALA A 178 -9.02 8.99 -15.28
C ALA A 178 -8.51 9.83 -16.47
N TYR A 179 -8.34 9.26 -17.67
CA TYR A 179 -8.02 10.03 -18.87
C TYR A 179 -9.10 11.08 -19.19
N TRP A 180 -10.37 10.69 -19.07
CA TRP A 180 -11.46 11.67 -19.24
C TRP A 180 -11.40 12.82 -18.22
N ALA A 181 -11.08 12.52 -16.96
CA ALA A 181 -10.92 13.54 -15.93
C ALA A 181 -9.72 14.45 -16.22
N ALA A 182 -8.59 13.88 -16.68
CA ALA A 182 -7.42 14.65 -17.13
C ALA A 182 -7.77 15.62 -18.26
N TYR A 183 -8.49 15.12 -19.27
CA TYR A 183 -8.96 15.97 -20.38
C TYR A 183 -9.84 17.14 -19.90
N ILE A 184 -10.84 16.87 -19.07
CA ILE A 184 -11.73 17.92 -18.55
C ILE A 184 -10.96 18.95 -17.72
N ASP A 185 -10.06 18.49 -16.84
CA ASP A 185 -9.24 19.40 -16.02
C ASP A 185 -8.30 20.25 -16.89
N GLY A 186 -7.69 19.65 -17.91
CA GLY A 186 -6.84 20.34 -18.87
C GLY A 186 -7.61 21.35 -19.70
N ALA A 187 -8.73 20.95 -20.28
CA ALA A 187 -9.56 21.79 -21.14
C ALA A 187 -10.25 22.95 -20.36
N SER A 188 -10.45 22.78 -19.05
CA SER A 188 -11.07 23.80 -18.18
C SER A 188 -10.14 24.94 -17.78
N LYS A 189 -8.82 24.80 -18.03
CA LYS A 189 -7.84 25.83 -17.72
C LYS A 189 -7.98 27.03 -18.65
N LYS A 190 -7.56 28.19 -18.17
CA LYS A 190 -7.61 29.41 -18.99
C LYS A 190 -6.69 29.29 -20.21
N PRO A 191 -7.02 29.99 -21.34
CA PRO A 191 -6.10 30.08 -22.47
C PRO A 191 -4.71 30.55 -21.99
N GLY A 192 -3.67 29.79 -22.35
CA GLY A 192 -2.30 30.01 -21.90
C GLY A 192 -1.85 29.18 -20.68
N GLU A 193 -2.78 28.60 -19.93
CA GLU A 193 -2.53 27.64 -18.86
C GLU A 193 -2.92 26.19 -19.26
N GLN A 194 -3.51 26.06 -20.46
CA GLN A 194 -3.90 24.76 -20.99
C GLN A 194 -2.65 23.97 -21.40
N PRO A 195 -2.63 22.65 -21.22
CA PRO A 195 -1.59 21.81 -21.76
C PRO A 195 -1.55 21.90 -23.31
N PRO A 196 -0.44 21.53 -23.94
CA PRO A 196 -0.37 21.44 -25.39
C PRO A 196 -1.53 20.60 -25.95
N GLN A 197 -2.06 20.98 -27.12
CA GLN A 197 -3.18 20.26 -27.75
C GLN A 197 -2.88 18.77 -27.94
N ALA A 198 -1.62 18.42 -28.23
CA ALA A 198 -1.19 17.03 -28.39
C ALA A 198 -1.39 16.21 -27.08
N ASP A 199 -1.25 16.81 -25.91
CA ASP A 199 -1.50 16.14 -24.64
C ASP A 199 -3.02 15.93 -24.41
N LEU A 200 -3.83 16.91 -24.79
CA LEU A 200 -5.30 16.79 -24.73
C LEU A 200 -5.83 15.71 -25.68
N ASP A 201 -5.24 15.61 -26.87
CA ASP A 201 -5.62 14.60 -27.89
C ASP A 201 -5.13 13.20 -27.51
N GLY A 202 -4.15 13.08 -26.60
CA GLY A 202 -3.60 11.82 -26.11
C GLY A 202 -4.35 11.20 -24.93
N TRP A 203 -5.26 11.95 -24.34
CA TRP A 203 -6.11 11.53 -23.21
C TRP A 203 -7.45 11.02 -23.73
#